data_f1c2fc2f3acb586533e29f9a8bc1f49d
#
_entry.id   f1c2fc2f3acb586533e29f9a8bc1f49d
#
_cell.length_a   1.000
_cell.length_b   1.000
_cell.length_c   1.000
_cell.angle_alpha   90.00
_cell.angle_beta   90.00
_cell.angle_gamma   90.00
#
_symmetry.space_group_name_H-M   'P 1'
#
loop_
_entity.id
_entity.type
_entity.pdbx_description
1 polymer ?
#
loop_
_entity_poly.entity_id
_entity_poly.type
_entity_poly.pdbx_seq_one_letter_code
_entity_poly.pdbx_strand_id
1 'polypeptide(L)'
;LSNNNINNIMQDSNGNLWFSTSGSGLDRYRKESDDFENFDMQKDGLSSDCIYEVFESSIQKGHLLLITNQGFSEFDYPNQKFYNYGTENGFPLTAVNENALFVTHDGEVFLGGIQGMISFWEKKLHFSPKSYNILLSRLLVNGKEVTPGDETGILEQSICHTPEIKLRANQ
;
A
#
# COMPACT_ATOMS: atom_id res chain seq x y z
N LEU A 1 6.29 -10.03 20.06
CA LEU A 1 5.44 -10.55 19.01
C LEU A 1 4.05 -9.90 19.12
N SER A 2 3.54 -9.35 18.03
CA SER A 2 2.28 -8.57 18.04
C SER A 2 1.03 -9.46 18.07
N ASN A 3 1.13 -10.69 17.58
CA ASN A 3 0.03 -11.65 17.52
C ASN A 3 0.55 -13.08 17.76
N ASN A 4 -0.29 -13.92 18.35
CA ASN A 4 0.03 -15.34 18.58
C ASN A 4 -0.33 -16.24 17.39
N ASN A 5 -1.08 -15.72 16.41
CA ASN A 5 -1.45 -16.47 15.22
C ASN A 5 -0.51 -16.09 14.07
N ILE A 6 0.47 -16.96 13.81
CA ILE A 6 1.52 -16.78 12.82
C ILE A 6 1.18 -17.59 11.58
N ASN A 7 1.13 -16.92 10.42
CA ASN A 7 0.84 -17.56 9.14
C ASN A 7 2.12 -18.05 8.44
N ASN A 8 3.21 -17.26 8.53
CA ASN A 8 4.45 -17.59 7.86
C ASN A 8 5.66 -17.05 8.65
N ILE A 9 6.80 -17.73 8.55
CA ILE A 9 8.09 -17.31 9.11
C ILE A 9 9.14 -17.38 7.99
N MET A 10 9.88 -16.29 7.79
CA MET A 10 10.89 -16.20 6.76
C MET A 10 12.17 -15.60 7.32
N GLN A 11 13.32 -16.07 6.83
CA GLN A 11 14.61 -15.42 7.06
C GLN A 11 15.08 -14.73 5.78
N ASP A 12 15.38 -13.43 5.87
CA ASP A 12 15.93 -12.68 4.76
C ASP A 12 17.45 -12.95 4.57
N SER A 13 18.01 -12.46 3.47
CA SER A 13 19.43 -12.63 3.12
C SER A 13 20.39 -11.91 4.08
N ASN A 14 19.89 -11.01 4.94
CA ASN A 14 20.66 -10.35 6.00
C ASN A 14 20.59 -11.10 7.34
N GLY A 15 19.81 -12.20 7.40
CA GLY A 15 19.61 -13.00 8.59
C GLY A 15 18.53 -12.53 9.53
N ASN A 16 17.72 -11.51 9.15
CA ASN A 16 16.56 -11.09 9.94
C ASN A 16 15.45 -12.14 9.85
N LEU A 17 14.77 -12.39 10.96
CA LEU A 17 13.58 -13.25 11.00
C LEU A 17 12.33 -12.37 10.96
N TRP A 18 11.45 -12.71 10.02
CA TRP A 18 10.20 -12.05 9.76
C TRP A 18 9.02 -12.99 10.03
N PHE A 19 7.99 -12.47 10.65
CA PHE A 19 6.80 -13.22 11.07
C PHE A 19 5.56 -12.52 10.52
N SER A 20 4.85 -13.16 9.61
CA SER A 20 3.56 -12.67 9.16
C SER A 20 2.45 -13.11 10.10
N THR A 21 1.55 -12.20 10.43
CA THR A 21 0.49 -12.45 11.39
C THR A 21 -0.91 -12.40 10.78
N SER A 22 -1.85 -13.06 11.46
CA SER A 22 -3.26 -13.10 11.05
C SER A 22 -4.09 -11.93 11.59
N GLY A 23 -3.53 -10.70 11.62
CA GLY A 23 -4.30 -9.54 12.03
C GLY A 23 -3.55 -8.50 12.88
N SER A 24 -2.21 -8.55 12.89
CA SER A 24 -1.38 -7.53 13.56
C SER A 24 -0.16 -7.13 12.70
N GLY A 25 -0.24 -7.36 11.38
CA GLY A 25 0.79 -6.97 10.45
C GLY A 25 2.02 -7.89 10.44
N LEU A 26 3.18 -7.29 10.21
CA LEU A 26 4.48 -7.94 10.05
C LEU A 26 5.35 -7.67 11.27
N ASP A 27 5.92 -8.71 11.84
CA ASP A 27 6.89 -8.59 12.92
C ASP A 27 8.30 -8.94 12.44
N ARG A 28 9.30 -8.17 12.87
CA ARG A 28 10.71 -8.49 12.73
C ARG A 28 11.32 -8.78 14.10
N TYR A 29 11.93 -9.94 14.27
CA TYR A 29 12.65 -10.27 15.50
C TYR A 29 13.99 -9.52 15.58
N ARG A 30 14.22 -8.84 16.71
CA ARG A 30 15.47 -8.14 17.03
C ARG A 30 16.24 -8.95 18.06
N LYS A 31 17.24 -9.67 17.61
CA LYS A 31 18.00 -10.62 18.42
C LYS A 31 18.75 -9.95 19.59
N GLU A 32 19.22 -8.73 19.41
CA GLU A 32 20.02 -7.99 20.38
C GLU A 32 19.21 -7.61 21.63
N SER A 33 17.94 -7.29 21.45
CA SER A 33 17.02 -6.88 22.51
C SER A 33 16.03 -7.96 22.92
N ASP A 34 16.02 -9.10 22.21
CA ASP A 34 15.08 -10.21 22.38
C ASP A 34 13.61 -9.75 22.34
N ASP A 35 13.31 -8.87 21.39
CA ASP A 35 11.98 -8.30 21.17
C ASP A 35 11.59 -8.27 19.68
N PHE A 36 10.43 -7.67 19.39
CA PHE A 36 9.90 -7.57 18.03
C PHE A 36 9.61 -6.13 17.65
N GLU A 37 10.02 -5.76 16.45
CA GLU A 37 9.58 -4.55 15.77
C GLU A 37 8.36 -4.91 14.92
N ASN A 38 7.29 -4.15 15.07
CA ASN A 38 6.01 -4.42 14.38
C ASN A 38 5.69 -3.34 13.36
N PHE A 39 5.24 -3.77 12.19
CA PHE A 39 4.78 -2.94 11.07
C PHE A 39 3.32 -3.26 10.78
N ASP A 40 2.45 -2.25 10.82
CA ASP A 40 1.01 -2.42 10.67
C ASP A 40 0.36 -1.42 9.70
N MET A 41 -0.92 -1.62 9.45
CA MET A 41 -1.70 -0.79 8.54
C MET A 41 -1.83 0.65 9.04
N GLN A 42 -2.00 0.85 10.34
CA GLN A 42 -2.30 2.15 10.91
C GLN A 42 -1.08 3.06 11.01
N LYS A 43 0.08 2.51 11.39
CA LYS A 43 1.31 3.26 11.60
C LYS A 43 2.14 3.39 10.33
N ASP A 44 2.23 2.32 9.56
CA ASP A 44 3.26 2.17 8.54
C ASP A 44 2.67 2.16 7.12
N GLY A 45 1.34 2.09 6.99
CA GLY A 45 0.65 2.14 5.70
C GLY A 45 0.64 0.81 4.94
N LEU A 46 0.74 -0.33 5.64
CA LEU A 46 0.49 -1.65 5.08
C LEU A 46 -0.97 -1.74 4.58
N SER A 47 -1.22 -2.52 3.52
CA SER A 47 -2.58 -2.65 2.97
C SER A 47 -3.55 -3.38 3.90
N SER A 48 -3.05 -4.33 4.68
CA SER A 48 -3.82 -5.09 5.66
C SER A 48 -2.93 -5.73 6.73
N ASP A 49 -3.42 -5.79 7.95
CA ASP A 49 -2.76 -6.46 9.07
C ASP A 49 -2.85 -8.00 9.01
N CYS A 50 -3.66 -8.55 8.09
CA CYS A 50 -3.72 -9.99 7.82
C CYS A 50 -2.79 -10.33 6.67
N ILE A 51 -1.59 -10.83 6.99
CA ILE A 51 -0.57 -11.22 6.02
C ILE A 51 -0.51 -12.74 5.99
N TYR A 52 -0.72 -13.32 4.81
CA TYR A 52 -0.67 -14.77 4.61
C TYR A 52 0.77 -15.26 4.46
N GLU A 53 1.58 -14.51 3.70
CA GLU A 53 2.92 -14.97 3.35
C GLU A 53 3.86 -13.78 3.13
N VAL A 54 5.15 -13.97 3.44
CA VAL A 54 6.21 -12.98 3.23
C VAL A 54 7.40 -13.62 2.53
N PHE A 55 7.98 -12.95 1.55
CA PHE A 55 9.17 -13.35 0.80
C PHE A 55 10.15 -12.20 0.69
N GLU A 56 11.42 -12.53 0.58
CA GLU A 56 12.41 -11.54 0.14
C GLU A 56 12.40 -11.41 -1.39
N SER A 57 12.46 -10.18 -1.89
CA SER A 57 12.63 -9.91 -3.32
C SER A 57 13.91 -10.56 -3.86
N SER A 58 13.80 -11.23 -4.99
CA SER A 58 14.96 -11.87 -5.65
C SER A 58 15.87 -10.86 -6.35
N ILE A 59 15.39 -9.62 -6.58
CA ILE A 59 16.07 -8.60 -7.37
C ILE A 59 16.44 -7.34 -6.56
N GLN A 60 15.79 -7.10 -5.43
CA GLN A 60 16.02 -5.92 -4.59
C GLN A 60 16.27 -6.33 -3.14
N LYS A 61 17.55 -6.30 -2.74
CA LYS A 61 17.91 -6.66 -1.38
C LYS A 61 17.27 -5.74 -0.34
N GLY A 62 16.67 -6.33 0.69
CA GLY A 62 15.96 -5.61 1.74
C GLY A 62 14.53 -5.23 1.38
N HIS A 63 14.02 -5.64 0.22
CA HIS A 63 12.61 -5.54 -0.13
C HIS A 63 11.91 -6.86 0.16
N LEU A 64 10.76 -6.78 0.81
CA LEU A 64 9.91 -7.93 1.12
C LEU A 64 8.62 -7.87 0.31
N LEU A 65 8.21 -9.01 -0.21
CA LEU A 65 6.97 -9.21 -0.93
C LEU A 65 5.97 -9.84 0.03
N LEU A 66 4.80 -9.25 0.18
CA LEU A 66 3.79 -9.59 1.17
C LEU A 66 2.47 -9.92 0.49
N ILE A 67 1.92 -11.08 0.81
CA ILE A 67 0.56 -11.44 0.39
C ILE A 67 -0.38 -11.18 1.55
N THR A 68 -1.36 -10.33 1.31
CA THR A 68 -2.37 -9.97 2.30
C THR A 68 -3.75 -10.40 1.83
N ASN A 69 -4.73 -10.40 2.72
CA ASN A 69 -6.12 -10.67 2.34
C ASN A 69 -6.76 -9.58 1.46
N GLN A 70 -6.05 -8.46 1.22
CA GLN A 70 -6.49 -7.35 0.35
C GLN A 70 -5.63 -7.19 -0.90
N GLY A 71 -4.74 -8.15 -1.19
CA GLY A 71 -3.89 -8.11 -2.36
C GLY A 71 -2.42 -8.32 -2.04
N PHE A 72 -1.57 -7.60 -2.74
CA PHE A 72 -0.12 -7.72 -2.70
C PHE A 72 0.50 -6.41 -2.22
N SER A 73 1.50 -6.50 -1.36
CA SER A 73 2.28 -5.34 -0.92
C SER A 73 3.78 -5.63 -1.07
N GLU A 74 4.56 -4.61 -1.32
CA GLU A 74 6.00 -4.64 -1.19
C GLU A 74 6.42 -3.71 -0.05
N PHE A 75 7.33 -4.17 0.76
CA PHE A 75 7.94 -3.42 1.85
C PHE A 75 9.41 -3.12 1.52
N ASP A 76 9.70 -1.86 1.24
CA ASP A 76 11.05 -1.31 1.15
C ASP A 76 11.55 -1.07 2.58
N TYR A 77 12.13 -2.09 3.19
CA TYR A 77 12.56 -2.02 4.58
C TYR A 77 13.66 -0.97 4.83
N PRO A 78 14.67 -0.80 3.97
CA PRO A 78 15.66 0.27 4.12
C PRO A 78 15.07 1.68 4.23
N ASN A 79 13.98 1.96 3.50
CA ASN A 79 13.31 3.26 3.51
C ASN A 79 12.04 3.28 4.38
N GLN A 80 11.70 2.17 5.05
CA GLN A 80 10.52 2.01 5.90
C GLN A 80 9.21 2.38 5.18
N LYS A 81 9.03 1.87 3.94
CA LYS A 81 7.92 2.27 3.09
C LYS A 81 7.21 1.09 2.47
N PHE A 82 5.87 1.09 2.56
CA PHE A 82 5.01 0.14 1.87
C PHE A 82 4.51 0.67 0.53
N TYR A 83 4.43 -0.23 -0.45
CA TYR A 83 3.79 -0.02 -1.74
C TYR A 83 2.72 -1.11 -1.90
N ASN A 84 1.46 -0.68 -1.97
CA ASN A 84 0.31 -1.57 -1.97
C ASN A 84 -0.28 -1.69 -3.37
N TYR A 85 -0.60 -2.92 -3.76
CA TYR A 85 -1.19 -3.26 -5.06
C TYR A 85 -2.54 -3.93 -4.82
N GLY A 86 -3.59 -3.23 -5.11
CA GLY A 86 -4.96 -3.70 -5.06
C GLY A 86 -5.67 -3.50 -6.40
N THR A 87 -6.95 -3.77 -6.44
CA THR A 87 -7.78 -3.62 -7.64
C THR A 87 -7.80 -2.17 -8.16
N GLU A 88 -7.69 -1.19 -7.27
CA GLU A 88 -7.58 0.24 -7.59
C GLU A 88 -6.30 0.59 -8.36
N ASN A 89 -5.26 -0.23 -8.24
CA ASN A 89 -3.99 -0.08 -8.97
C ASN A 89 -3.90 -1.00 -10.20
N GLY A 90 -5.00 -1.69 -10.53
CA GLY A 90 -5.07 -2.64 -11.65
C GLY A 90 -4.57 -4.03 -11.31
N PHE A 91 -4.40 -4.36 -10.02
CA PHE A 91 -4.10 -5.72 -9.59
C PHE A 91 -5.36 -6.58 -9.78
N PRO A 92 -5.33 -7.67 -10.57
CA PRO A 92 -6.55 -8.30 -11.05
C PRO A 92 -7.21 -9.26 -10.06
N LEU A 93 -6.55 -9.59 -8.93
CA LEU A 93 -7.11 -10.49 -7.92
C LEU A 93 -7.72 -9.68 -6.77
N THR A 94 -8.97 -9.96 -6.44
CA THR A 94 -9.69 -9.35 -5.31
C THR A 94 -9.48 -10.11 -4.00
N ALA A 95 -9.12 -11.40 -4.09
CA ALA A 95 -8.79 -12.24 -2.96
C ALA A 95 -7.70 -13.24 -3.37
N VAL A 96 -6.65 -13.25 -2.60
CA VAL A 96 -5.51 -14.15 -2.74
C VAL A 96 -5.67 -15.31 -1.78
N ASN A 97 -5.28 -16.51 -2.18
CA ASN A 97 -5.33 -17.70 -1.33
C ASN A 97 -4.04 -17.81 -0.49
N GLU A 98 -4.17 -18.34 0.71
CA GLU A 98 -3.04 -18.73 1.56
C GLU A 98 -2.17 -19.78 0.84
N ASN A 99 -0.86 -19.69 1.00
CA ASN A 99 0.12 -20.62 0.40
C ASN A 99 0.01 -20.75 -1.12
N ALA A 100 -0.46 -19.71 -1.80
CA ALA A 100 -0.65 -19.68 -3.27
C ALA A 100 0.32 -18.72 -3.97
N LEU A 101 1.49 -18.47 -3.38
CA LEU A 101 2.55 -17.67 -3.96
C LEU A 101 3.76 -18.57 -4.28
N PHE A 102 4.35 -18.34 -5.44
CA PHE A 102 5.63 -18.92 -5.82
C PHE A 102 6.46 -17.87 -6.55
N VAL A 103 7.71 -17.70 -6.15
CA VAL A 103 8.67 -16.82 -6.81
C VAL A 103 9.78 -17.68 -7.42
N THR A 104 9.99 -17.54 -8.73
CA THR A 104 11.08 -18.24 -9.41
C THR A 104 12.42 -17.57 -9.08
N HIS A 105 13.52 -18.29 -9.24
CA HIS A 105 14.86 -17.76 -8.96
C HIS A 105 15.27 -16.58 -9.86
N ASP A 106 14.59 -16.38 -10.98
CA ASP A 106 14.80 -15.28 -11.94
C ASP A 106 13.78 -14.13 -11.77
N GLY A 107 12.93 -14.22 -10.74
CA GLY A 107 12.02 -13.13 -10.31
C GLY A 107 10.67 -13.10 -11.01
N GLU A 108 10.18 -14.22 -11.59
CA GLU A 108 8.79 -14.34 -11.95
C GLU A 108 7.96 -14.77 -10.74
N VAL A 109 6.92 -14.00 -10.45
CA VAL A 109 5.98 -14.23 -9.34
C VAL A 109 4.72 -14.87 -9.89
N PHE A 110 4.30 -15.98 -9.29
CA PHE A 110 3.01 -16.64 -9.55
C PHE A 110 2.15 -16.51 -8.31
N LEU A 111 0.94 -16.02 -8.48
CA LEU A 111 0.02 -15.77 -7.39
C LEU A 111 -1.37 -16.30 -7.69
N GLY A 112 -1.88 -17.16 -6.82
CA GLY A 112 -3.20 -17.78 -6.93
C GLY A 112 -4.25 -17.07 -6.07
N GLY A 113 -5.47 -17.04 -6.57
CA GLY A 113 -6.62 -16.50 -5.88
C GLY A 113 -7.92 -17.15 -6.31
N ILE A 114 -9.03 -16.72 -5.75
CA ILE A 114 -10.35 -17.30 -6.07
C ILE A 114 -10.79 -17.08 -7.54
N GLN A 115 -10.23 -16.07 -8.22
CA GLN A 115 -10.50 -15.80 -9.64
C GLN A 115 -9.53 -16.51 -10.59
N GLY A 116 -8.58 -17.30 -10.08
CA GLY A 116 -7.57 -17.98 -10.87
C GLY A 116 -6.15 -17.64 -10.44
N MET A 117 -5.23 -17.59 -11.38
CA MET A 117 -3.80 -17.32 -11.15
C MET A 117 -3.35 -16.16 -12.03
N ILE A 118 -2.44 -15.35 -11.51
CA ILE A 118 -1.69 -14.35 -12.28
C ILE A 118 -0.20 -14.65 -12.20
N SER A 119 0.56 -14.20 -13.20
CA SER A 119 2.01 -14.10 -13.08
C SER A 119 2.50 -12.73 -13.51
N PHE A 120 3.58 -12.28 -12.89
CA PHE A 120 4.27 -11.05 -13.23
C PHE A 120 5.74 -11.12 -12.85
N TRP A 121 6.55 -10.27 -13.44
CA TRP A 121 7.97 -10.16 -13.11
C TRP A 121 8.19 -9.08 -12.05
N GLU A 122 8.93 -9.37 -10.97
CA GLU A 122 9.29 -8.39 -9.94
C GLU A 122 9.87 -7.10 -10.55
N LYS A 123 10.76 -7.22 -11.55
CA LYS A 123 11.37 -6.07 -12.25
C LYS A 123 10.36 -5.18 -12.99
N LYS A 124 9.11 -5.60 -13.15
CA LYS A 124 8.02 -4.82 -13.73
C LYS A 124 7.13 -4.16 -12.68
N LEU A 125 7.37 -4.41 -11.41
CA LEU A 125 6.78 -3.65 -10.31
C LEU A 125 7.48 -2.28 -10.31
N HIS A 126 6.88 -1.30 -10.97
CA HIS A 126 7.43 0.04 -11.05
C HIS A 126 6.86 0.92 -9.94
N PHE A 127 7.71 1.27 -9.01
CA PHE A 127 7.45 2.30 -8.01
C PHE A 127 7.75 3.69 -8.57
N SER A 128 7.06 4.07 -9.62
CA SER A 128 6.99 5.48 -9.94
C SER A 128 6.02 6.10 -8.95
N PRO A 129 6.45 7.01 -8.07
CA PRO A 129 5.53 7.82 -7.31
C PRO A 129 4.65 8.52 -8.33
N LYS A 130 3.41 8.07 -8.47
CA LYS A 130 2.44 8.79 -9.30
C LYS A 130 2.24 10.13 -8.63
N SER A 131 2.77 11.19 -9.21
CA SER A 131 2.40 12.53 -8.81
C SER A 131 0.95 12.70 -9.26
N TYR A 132 0.05 12.69 -8.31
CA TYR A 132 -1.36 13.00 -8.59
C TYR A 132 -1.53 14.50 -8.55
N ASN A 133 -1.94 15.08 -9.66
CA ASN A 133 -2.45 16.45 -9.65
C ASN A 133 -3.87 16.41 -9.05
N ILE A 134 -4.00 16.92 -7.84
CA ILE A 134 -5.33 17.10 -7.24
C ILE A 134 -5.95 18.30 -7.94
N LEU A 135 -7.05 18.08 -8.65
CA LEU A 135 -7.85 19.12 -9.25
C LEU A 135 -9.14 19.28 -8.45
N LEU A 136 -9.37 20.49 -7.95
CA LEU A 136 -10.68 20.84 -7.39
C LEU A 136 -11.67 21.01 -8.55
N SER A 137 -12.70 20.18 -8.58
CA SER A 137 -13.67 20.19 -9.68
C SER A 137 -14.90 21.05 -9.39
N ARG A 138 -15.21 21.30 -8.12
CA ARG A 138 -16.43 22.01 -7.70
C ARG A 138 -16.26 22.67 -6.33
N LEU A 139 -16.77 23.89 -6.18
CA LEU A 139 -16.88 24.59 -4.91
C LEU A 139 -18.33 24.70 -4.50
N LEU A 140 -18.64 24.31 -3.27
CA LEU A 140 -19.95 24.51 -2.66
C LEU A 140 -19.78 25.41 -1.41
N VAL A 141 -20.54 26.48 -1.36
CA VAL A 141 -20.61 27.36 -0.19
C VAL A 141 -22.04 27.31 0.35
N ASN A 142 -22.20 26.91 1.60
CA ASN A 142 -23.52 26.68 2.23
C ASN A 142 -24.43 25.75 1.40
N GLY A 143 -23.85 24.72 0.76
CA GLY A 143 -24.57 23.75 -0.05
C GLY A 143 -24.98 24.22 -1.45
N LYS A 144 -24.62 25.45 -1.84
CA LYS A 144 -24.85 25.99 -3.18
C LYS A 144 -23.56 25.98 -4.00
N GLU A 145 -23.64 25.54 -5.23
CA GLU A 145 -22.50 25.54 -6.15
C GLU A 145 -22.15 26.96 -6.55
N VAL A 146 -20.85 27.29 -6.47
CA VAL A 146 -20.29 28.56 -6.88
C VAL A 146 -19.64 28.41 -8.25
N THR A 147 -20.06 29.25 -9.18
CA THR A 147 -19.52 29.28 -10.55
C THR A 147 -18.76 30.56 -10.84
N PRO A 148 -17.78 30.53 -11.77
CA PRO A 148 -17.06 31.75 -12.13
C PRO A 148 -17.98 32.86 -12.60
N GLY A 149 -17.85 34.07 -12.01
CA GLY A 149 -18.63 35.27 -12.38
C GLY A 149 -20.08 35.27 -11.86
N ASP A 150 -20.44 34.39 -10.92
CA ASP A 150 -21.74 34.42 -10.26
C ASP A 150 -21.89 35.61 -9.29
N GLU A 151 -23.08 35.77 -8.73
CA GLU A 151 -23.41 36.87 -7.80
C GLU A 151 -22.59 36.88 -6.51
N THR A 152 -21.96 35.74 -6.16
CA THR A 152 -21.13 35.62 -4.94
C THR A 152 -19.81 36.34 -5.09
N GLY A 153 -19.28 36.46 -6.32
CA GLY A 153 -17.97 37.04 -6.62
C GLY A 153 -16.80 36.29 -6.02
N ILE A 154 -17.00 35.02 -5.61
CA ILE A 154 -15.97 34.19 -4.95
C ILE A 154 -14.97 33.66 -5.97
N LEU A 155 -15.44 33.28 -7.16
CA LEU A 155 -14.62 32.76 -8.24
C LEU A 155 -14.64 33.71 -9.44
N GLU A 156 -13.44 34.19 -9.84
CA GLU A 156 -13.27 34.95 -11.10
C GLU A 156 -13.05 34.03 -12.29
N GLN A 157 -12.50 32.84 -12.04
CA GLN A 157 -12.20 31.81 -13.03
C GLN A 157 -12.49 30.42 -12.48
N SER A 158 -12.34 29.39 -13.32
CA SER A 158 -12.55 27.99 -12.89
C SER A 158 -11.75 27.67 -11.63
N ILE A 159 -12.38 26.94 -10.69
CA ILE A 159 -11.76 26.56 -9.40
C ILE A 159 -10.41 25.84 -9.58
N CYS A 160 -10.26 25.02 -10.63
CA CYS A 160 -8.99 24.32 -10.90
C CYS A 160 -7.83 25.27 -11.31
N HIS A 161 -8.13 26.53 -11.65
CA HIS A 161 -7.13 27.55 -11.99
C HIS A 161 -7.06 28.67 -10.94
N THR A 162 -7.87 28.61 -9.88
CA THR A 162 -7.91 29.63 -8.82
C THR A 162 -6.92 29.26 -7.72
N PRO A 163 -5.81 30.01 -7.55
CA PRO A 163 -4.75 29.67 -6.60
C PRO A 163 -5.14 29.92 -5.15
N GLU A 164 -6.11 30.80 -4.90
CA GLU A 164 -6.58 31.17 -3.57
C GLU A 164 -8.08 31.48 -3.61
N ILE A 165 -8.81 30.96 -2.66
CA ILE A 165 -10.25 31.23 -2.48
C ILE A 165 -10.44 31.97 -1.18
N LYS A 166 -11.07 33.17 -1.23
CA LYS A 166 -11.36 33.98 -0.05
C LYS A 166 -12.85 33.88 0.29
N LEU A 167 -13.14 33.37 1.47
CA LEU A 167 -14.50 33.33 2.03
C LEU A 167 -14.65 34.36 3.14
N ARG A 168 -15.84 34.95 3.24
CA ARG A 168 -16.19 35.83 4.36
C ARG A 168 -16.69 35.00 5.54
N ALA A 169 -16.61 35.54 6.76
CA ALA A 169 -16.98 34.82 7.98
C ALA A 169 -18.44 34.32 8.00
N ASN A 170 -19.31 34.84 7.15
CA ASN A 170 -20.73 34.49 7.06
C ASN A 170 -21.08 33.71 5.77
N GLN A 171 -20.09 33.19 5.06
CA GLN A 171 -20.27 32.42 3.82
C GLN A 171 -19.95 30.95 4.02
#